data_1795c64f2a8df9065ad86e83191cd314
#
_entry.id   1795c64f2a8df9065ad86e83191cd314
#
_cell.length_a   1.000
_cell.length_b   1.000
_cell.length_c   1.000
_cell.angle_alpha   90.00
_cell.angle_beta   90.00
_cell.angle_gamma   90.00
#
_symmetry.space_group_name_H-M   'P 1'
#
loop_
_entity.id
_entity.type
_entity.pdbx_description
1 polymer ?
#
loop_
_entity_poly.entity_id
_entity_poly.type
_entity_poly.pdbx_seq_one_letter_code
_entity_poly.pdbx_strand_id
1 'polypeptide(L)'
;MRAPLLIAFVLLGTASALAAEEPSGCDKFKWPIERERAALTAPDRVKLASGGELGALPATGMTLALLTPAEARLPTPPERAPKDGTFAGFASFKGAPPGLYTISLSTGAWVDVIQDGHALKPKGFSGATDCEGIRKTMKYEISAGPFVLEISGARDKALSVAILPSE
;
A
#
# COMPACT_ATOMS: atom_id res chain seq x y z
N MET A 1 -15.04 -37.74 -59.01
CA MET A 1 -14.13 -37.82 -57.86
C MET A 1 -14.48 -36.69 -56.90
N ARG A 2 -15.13 -36.97 -55.75
CA ARG A 2 -15.55 -35.98 -54.75
C ARG A 2 -14.62 -36.16 -53.56
N ALA A 3 -13.83 -35.13 -53.22
CA ALA A 3 -12.98 -35.13 -52.05
C ALA A 3 -13.80 -34.68 -50.82
N PRO A 4 -13.67 -35.34 -49.65
CA PRO A 4 -14.30 -34.90 -48.42
C PRO A 4 -13.47 -33.79 -47.76
N LEU A 5 -14.16 -32.69 -47.42
CA LEU A 5 -13.60 -31.58 -46.63
C LEU A 5 -13.64 -31.97 -45.14
N LEU A 6 -12.45 -32.18 -44.55
CA LEU A 6 -12.30 -32.41 -43.11
C LEU A 6 -12.29 -31.06 -42.39
N ILE A 7 -13.31 -30.75 -41.64
CA ILE A 7 -13.40 -29.60 -40.75
C ILE A 7 -12.76 -30.00 -39.42
N ALA A 8 -11.59 -29.43 -39.12
CA ALA A 8 -10.94 -29.59 -37.83
C ALA A 8 -11.58 -28.60 -36.83
N PHE A 9 -12.26 -29.12 -35.84
CA PHE A 9 -12.79 -28.35 -34.71
C PHE A 9 -11.66 -28.08 -33.71
N VAL A 10 -11.17 -26.84 -33.63
CA VAL A 10 -10.21 -26.40 -32.60
C VAL A 10 -11.01 -26.04 -31.35
N LEU A 11 -10.96 -26.88 -30.34
CA LEU A 11 -11.49 -26.60 -29.00
C LEU A 11 -10.52 -25.62 -28.31
N LEU A 12 -10.87 -24.32 -28.27
CA LEU A 12 -10.22 -23.35 -27.39
C LEU A 12 -10.66 -23.64 -25.95
N GLY A 13 -9.79 -24.27 -25.17
CA GLY A 13 -9.96 -24.42 -23.74
C GLY A 13 -9.74 -23.06 -23.07
N THR A 14 -10.80 -22.47 -22.49
CA THR A 14 -10.70 -21.30 -21.61
C THR A 14 -10.11 -21.74 -20.27
N ALA A 15 -8.82 -21.47 -20.05
CA ALA A 15 -8.21 -21.60 -18.73
C ALA A 15 -8.77 -20.50 -17.82
N SER A 16 -9.69 -20.84 -16.93
CA SER A 16 -10.13 -19.97 -15.84
C SER A 16 -8.94 -19.80 -14.88
N ALA A 17 -8.30 -18.64 -14.87
CA ALA A 17 -7.35 -18.27 -13.84
C ALA A 17 -8.12 -18.17 -12.52
N LEU A 18 -7.98 -19.16 -11.64
CA LEU A 18 -8.44 -19.07 -10.25
C LEU A 18 -7.64 -17.94 -9.59
N ALA A 19 -8.31 -16.84 -9.27
CA ALA A 19 -7.71 -15.80 -8.43
C ALA A 19 -7.37 -16.46 -7.09
N ALA A 20 -6.09 -16.39 -6.70
CA ALA A 20 -5.66 -16.89 -5.40
C ALA A 20 -6.45 -16.15 -4.31
N GLU A 21 -7.07 -16.90 -3.42
CA GLU A 21 -7.82 -16.36 -2.30
C GLU A 21 -6.85 -15.57 -1.38
N GLU A 22 -7.24 -14.34 -1.01
CA GLU A 22 -6.42 -13.53 -0.11
C GLU A 22 -6.37 -14.17 1.28
N PRO A 23 -5.20 -14.20 1.95
CA PRO A 23 -5.08 -14.71 3.31
C PRO A 23 -6.05 -13.99 4.26
N SER A 24 -6.72 -14.72 5.15
CA SER A 24 -7.68 -14.20 6.12
C SER A 24 -7.25 -14.55 7.54
N GLY A 25 -7.29 -13.55 8.44
CA GLY A 25 -6.89 -13.67 9.83
C GLY A 25 -5.50 -13.07 10.14
N CYS A 26 -5.34 -12.61 11.38
CA CYS A 26 -4.10 -11.97 11.83
C CYS A 26 -2.89 -12.93 11.83
N ASP A 27 -3.12 -14.23 11.98
CA ASP A 27 -2.11 -15.27 11.95
C ASP A 27 -1.49 -15.52 10.58
N LYS A 28 -2.04 -14.90 9.53
CA LYS A 28 -1.55 -15.03 8.15
C LYS A 28 -0.48 -14.01 7.76
N PHE A 29 -0.18 -13.06 8.66
CA PHE A 29 0.96 -12.18 8.42
C PHE A 29 2.28 -12.95 8.52
N LYS A 30 3.24 -12.60 7.65
CA LYS A 30 4.55 -13.27 7.53
C LYS A 30 5.52 -12.93 8.67
N TRP A 31 5.22 -11.90 9.45
CA TRP A 31 5.99 -11.43 10.60
C TRP A 31 5.07 -10.86 11.67
N PRO A 32 5.53 -10.70 12.93
CA PRO A 32 4.77 -10.08 14.00
C PRO A 32 4.25 -8.70 13.61
N ILE A 33 3.02 -8.36 14.01
CA ILE A 33 2.32 -7.13 13.63
C ILE A 33 1.77 -6.35 14.83
N GLU A 34 2.04 -6.79 16.04
CA GLU A 34 1.45 -6.24 17.26
C GLU A 34 1.82 -4.77 17.44
N ARG A 35 3.07 -4.40 17.18
CA ARG A 35 3.56 -3.01 17.27
C ARG A 35 2.91 -2.13 16.22
N GLU A 36 2.89 -2.58 14.98
CA GLU A 36 2.28 -1.87 13.85
C GLU A 36 0.78 -1.69 14.09
N ARG A 37 0.10 -2.73 14.57
CA ARG A 37 -1.32 -2.68 14.88
C ARG A 37 -1.61 -1.72 16.04
N ALA A 38 -0.80 -1.74 17.10
CA ALA A 38 -0.91 -0.79 18.20
C ALA A 38 -0.74 0.66 17.71
N ALA A 39 0.25 0.93 16.86
CA ALA A 39 0.48 2.25 16.28
C ALA A 39 -0.68 2.70 15.37
N LEU A 40 -1.24 1.79 14.56
CA LEU A 40 -2.38 2.08 13.67
C LEU A 40 -3.68 2.39 14.44
N THR A 41 -3.84 1.86 15.64
CA THR A 41 -5.05 2.03 16.46
C THR A 41 -4.88 3.01 17.62
N ALA A 42 -3.67 3.55 17.84
CA ALA A 42 -3.38 4.48 18.91
C ALA A 42 -4.32 5.72 18.86
N PRO A 43 -4.86 6.19 19.98
CA PRO A 43 -5.80 7.31 20.00
C PRO A 43 -5.15 8.66 19.69
N ASP A 44 -3.84 8.77 19.92
CA ASP A 44 -3.01 9.97 19.76
C ASP A 44 -2.30 10.04 18.39
N ARG A 45 -2.78 9.29 17.39
CA ARG A 45 -2.25 9.36 16.02
C ARG A 45 -2.27 10.79 15.49
N VAL A 46 -1.16 11.17 14.84
CA VAL A 46 -1.07 12.45 14.15
C VAL A 46 -2.10 12.51 13.02
N LYS A 47 -2.92 13.58 12.98
CA LYS A 47 -3.85 13.83 11.87
C LYS A 47 -3.16 14.68 10.82
N LEU A 48 -3.09 14.18 9.59
CA LEU A 48 -2.41 14.83 8.48
C LEU A 48 -3.33 14.90 7.26
N ALA A 49 -3.43 16.07 6.66
CA ALA A 49 -4.07 16.22 5.36
C ALA A 49 -3.12 15.72 4.25
N SER A 50 -3.68 15.31 3.10
CA SER A 50 -2.87 15.04 1.92
C SER A 50 -2.00 16.24 1.55
N GLY A 51 -0.73 16.01 1.27
CA GLY A 51 0.28 17.05 1.04
C GLY A 51 0.93 17.59 2.30
N GLY A 52 0.54 17.11 3.47
CA GLY A 52 1.15 17.52 4.73
C GLY A 52 2.59 17.07 4.89
N GLU A 53 3.38 17.84 5.66
CA GLU A 53 4.78 17.56 5.92
C GLU A 53 5.04 17.32 7.42
N LEU A 54 5.86 16.33 7.72
CA LEU A 54 6.34 16.02 9.06
C LEU A 54 7.87 16.15 9.13
N GLY A 55 8.35 16.75 10.22
CA GLY A 55 9.79 16.92 10.46
C GLY A 55 10.52 15.61 10.74
N ALA A 56 9.80 14.65 11.34
CA ALA A 56 10.30 13.31 11.67
C ALA A 56 9.14 12.30 11.60
N LEU A 57 9.48 11.02 11.65
CA LEU A 57 8.48 9.96 11.78
C LEU A 57 7.78 10.08 13.14
N PRO A 58 6.44 10.04 13.19
CA PRO A 58 5.73 10.00 14.45
C PRO A 58 6.00 8.69 15.20
N ALA A 59 6.12 8.76 16.52
CA ALA A 59 6.34 7.59 17.36
C ALA A 59 5.14 6.63 17.34
N THR A 60 3.94 7.17 17.13
CA THR A 60 2.69 6.43 16.87
C THR A 60 2.33 6.51 15.40
N GLY A 61 1.21 5.89 15.00
CA GLY A 61 0.71 6.03 13.64
C GLY A 61 0.22 7.44 13.32
N MET A 62 -0.14 7.65 12.08
CA MET A 62 -0.84 8.86 11.61
C MET A 62 -2.14 8.47 10.91
N THR A 63 -3.12 9.37 10.91
CA THR A 63 -4.30 9.30 10.08
C THR A 63 -4.13 10.27 8.92
N LEU A 64 -4.01 9.75 7.71
CA LEU A 64 -3.88 10.55 6.49
C LEU A 64 -5.26 10.74 5.86
N ALA A 65 -5.69 11.99 5.73
CA ALA A 65 -6.87 12.34 4.94
C ALA A 65 -6.53 12.29 3.45
N LEU A 66 -7.41 11.66 2.68
CA LEU A 66 -7.24 11.43 1.26
C LEU A 66 -8.24 12.25 0.46
N LEU A 67 -7.92 12.51 -0.79
CA LEU A 67 -8.69 13.27 -1.76
C LEU A 67 -9.03 12.39 -2.96
N THR A 68 -9.87 12.88 -3.86
CA THR A 68 -10.01 12.21 -5.16
C THR A 68 -8.66 12.19 -5.89
N PRO A 69 -8.39 11.23 -6.77
CA PRO A 69 -7.10 11.15 -7.46
C PRO A 69 -6.71 12.44 -8.19
N ALA A 70 -7.68 13.15 -8.76
CA ALA A 70 -7.45 14.41 -9.43
C ALA A 70 -7.06 15.56 -8.47
N GLU A 71 -7.64 15.58 -7.26
CA GLU A 71 -7.37 16.60 -6.24
C GLU A 71 -6.09 16.31 -5.44
N ALA A 72 -5.74 15.04 -5.27
CA ALA A 72 -4.59 14.60 -4.49
C ALA A 72 -3.25 15.11 -5.04
N ARG A 73 -3.15 15.28 -6.38
CA ARG A 73 -1.97 15.82 -7.07
C ARG A 73 -0.68 15.17 -6.56
N LEU A 74 -0.65 13.84 -6.61
CA LEU A 74 0.52 13.09 -6.16
C LEU A 74 1.80 13.62 -6.83
N PRO A 75 2.90 13.81 -6.08
CA PRO A 75 4.17 14.28 -6.63
C PRO A 75 4.72 13.40 -7.74
N THR A 76 4.47 12.09 -7.66
CA THR A 76 4.87 11.11 -8.67
C THR A 76 3.62 10.40 -9.22
N PRO A 77 3.53 10.14 -10.53
CA PRO A 77 2.45 9.31 -11.06
C PRO A 77 2.46 7.95 -10.38
N PRO A 78 1.31 7.49 -9.84
CA PRO A 78 1.26 6.20 -9.16
C PRO A 78 1.57 5.06 -10.14
N GLU A 79 2.25 4.02 -9.67
CA GLU A 79 2.61 2.85 -10.48
C GLU A 79 1.37 2.18 -11.10
N ARG A 80 0.22 2.29 -10.44
CA ARG A 80 -1.07 1.80 -10.94
C ARG A 80 -2.04 2.94 -11.21
N ALA A 81 -2.68 2.90 -12.37
CA ALA A 81 -3.70 3.86 -12.72
C ALA A 81 -4.82 3.91 -11.66
N PRO A 82 -5.24 5.11 -11.23
CA PRO A 82 -6.34 5.26 -10.30
C PRO A 82 -7.62 4.64 -10.87
N LYS A 83 -8.45 4.06 -9.97
CA LYS A 83 -9.78 3.57 -10.30
C LYS A 83 -10.83 4.56 -9.84
N ASP A 84 -11.95 4.63 -10.56
CA ASP A 84 -13.09 5.44 -10.18
C ASP A 84 -13.59 5.07 -8.77
N GLY A 85 -13.98 6.09 -8.00
CA GLY A 85 -14.46 5.91 -6.64
C GLY A 85 -13.38 5.58 -5.60
N THR A 86 -12.09 5.72 -5.98
CA THR A 86 -10.96 5.57 -5.03
C THR A 86 -10.39 6.92 -4.63
N PHE A 87 -9.60 6.90 -3.56
CA PHE A 87 -8.95 8.08 -2.99
C PHE A 87 -7.44 7.91 -2.99
N ALA A 88 -6.74 9.05 -2.99
CA ALA A 88 -5.29 9.14 -2.98
C ALA A 88 -4.82 10.29 -2.10
N GLY A 89 -3.56 10.27 -1.71
CA GLY A 89 -2.93 11.32 -0.94
C GLY A 89 -1.48 11.02 -0.66
N PHE A 90 -0.77 11.98 -0.10
CA PHE A 90 0.63 11.80 0.24
C PHE A 90 1.03 12.55 1.50
N ALA A 91 2.10 12.09 2.12
CA ALA A 91 2.77 12.72 3.24
C ALA A 91 4.26 12.86 2.93
N SER A 92 4.83 14.03 3.22
CA SER A 92 6.26 14.29 3.08
C SER A 92 6.95 14.23 4.44
N PHE A 93 8.14 13.67 4.45
CA PHE A 93 9.00 13.58 5.66
C PHE A 93 10.34 14.24 5.38
N LYS A 94 10.80 15.08 6.30
CA LYS A 94 12.12 15.74 6.16
C LYS A 94 13.28 14.77 6.31
N GLY A 95 13.03 13.61 6.92
CA GLY A 95 14.01 12.54 7.02
C GLY A 95 13.65 11.50 8.07
N ALA A 96 14.37 10.41 7.99
CA ALA A 96 14.42 9.34 8.97
C ALA A 96 15.86 8.87 9.11
N PRO A 97 16.26 8.25 10.23
CA PRO A 97 17.49 7.48 10.29
C PRO A 97 17.50 6.43 9.17
N PRO A 98 18.65 6.18 8.52
CA PRO A 98 18.71 5.15 7.47
C PRO A 98 18.44 3.77 8.08
N GLY A 99 17.69 2.93 7.35
CA GLY A 99 17.39 1.57 7.81
C GLY A 99 16.17 0.95 7.14
N LEU A 100 15.87 -0.26 7.58
CA LEU A 100 14.70 -1.01 7.14
C LEU A 100 13.48 -0.59 7.98
N TYR A 101 12.42 -0.18 7.30
CA TYR A 101 11.17 0.25 7.93
C TYR A 101 10.01 -0.62 7.50
N THR A 102 9.10 -0.90 8.43
CA THR A 102 7.80 -1.50 8.15
C THR A 102 6.77 -0.38 8.03
N ILE A 103 6.17 -0.28 6.84
CA ILE A 103 5.03 0.62 6.56
C ILE A 103 3.76 -0.21 6.59
N SER A 104 2.82 0.17 7.44
CA SER A 104 1.60 -0.58 7.69
C SER A 104 0.37 0.29 7.47
N LEU A 105 -0.69 -0.30 6.94
CA LEU A 105 -1.96 0.36 6.64
C LEU A 105 -3.13 -0.33 7.35
N SER A 106 -4.08 0.47 7.82
CA SER A 106 -5.34 -0.02 8.40
C SER A 106 -6.31 -0.60 7.35
N THR A 107 -6.23 -0.14 6.11
CA THR A 107 -7.11 -0.57 5.00
C THR A 107 -6.31 -0.88 3.74
N GLY A 108 -6.96 -1.48 2.73
CA GLY A 108 -6.33 -1.79 1.45
C GLY A 108 -6.09 -0.53 0.61
N ALA A 109 -4.83 -0.29 0.26
CA ALA A 109 -4.41 0.76 -0.68
C ALA A 109 -3.08 0.39 -1.32
N TRP A 110 -2.68 1.11 -2.38
CA TRP A 110 -1.33 1.07 -2.92
C TRP A 110 -0.44 2.06 -2.17
N VAL A 111 0.82 1.70 -2.03
CA VAL A 111 1.84 2.50 -1.34
C VAL A 111 3.05 2.60 -2.24
N ASP A 112 3.45 3.82 -2.51
CA ASP A 112 4.71 4.14 -3.16
C ASP A 112 5.55 5.00 -2.19
N VAL A 113 6.80 4.62 -2.00
CA VAL A 113 7.77 5.40 -1.23
C VAL A 113 8.74 6.02 -2.21
N ILE A 114 8.77 7.34 -2.26
CA ILE A 114 9.60 8.10 -3.19
C ILE A 114 10.76 8.72 -2.42
N GLN A 115 11.97 8.40 -2.79
CA GLN A 115 13.19 9.00 -2.25
C GLN A 115 14.14 9.34 -3.40
N ASP A 116 14.76 10.52 -3.36
CA ASP A 116 15.66 11.01 -4.41
C ASP A 116 15.04 10.98 -5.82
N GLY A 117 13.72 11.23 -5.90
CA GLY A 117 12.97 11.23 -7.17
C GLY A 117 12.65 9.84 -7.73
N HIS A 118 12.93 8.77 -7.00
CA HIS A 118 12.70 7.39 -7.44
C HIS A 118 11.79 6.63 -6.48
N ALA A 119 10.90 5.81 -7.04
CA ALA A 119 10.10 4.87 -6.27
C ALA A 119 10.99 3.74 -5.72
N LEU A 120 10.97 3.55 -4.42
CA LEU A 120 11.68 2.45 -3.76
C LEU A 120 10.92 1.14 -3.98
N LYS A 121 11.65 0.06 -4.18
CA LYS A 121 11.06 -1.28 -4.25
C LYS A 121 10.89 -1.86 -2.85
N PRO A 122 9.72 -2.42 -2.50
CA PRO A 122 9.54 -3.08 -1.23
C PRO A 122 10.44 -4.31 -1.12
N LYS A 123 11.08 -4.50 0.04
CA LYS A 123 11.87 -5.70 0.39
C LYS A 123 10.99 -6.87 0.80
N GLY A 124 9.76 -6.59 1.21
CA GLY A 124 8.79 -7.60 1.61
C GLY A 124 7.39 -7.04 1.68
N PHE A 125 6.43 -7.93 1.55
CA PHE A 125 5.02 -7.64 1.63
C PHE A 125 4.30 -8.73 2.42
N SER A 126 3.36 -8.32 3.26
CA SER A 126 2.41 -9.18 3.93
C SER A 126 1.08 -8.47 4.10
N GLY A 127 0.00 -9.21 4.10
CA GLY A 127 -1.34 -8.68 4.32
C GLY A 127 -2.35 -9.81 4.45
N ALA A 128 -3.42 -9.52 5.14
CA ALA A 128 -4.55 -10.43 5.32
C ALA A 128 -5.86 -9.63 5.41
N THR A 129 -6.97 -10.22 5.04
CA THR A 129 -8.30 -9.77 5.40
C THR A 129 -8.63 -10.17 6.83
N ASP A 130 -9.72 -9.68 7.40
CA ASP A 130 -10.27 -10.10 8.70
C ASP A 130 -9.26 -10.02 9.87
N CYS A 131 -8.35 -9.04 9.82
CA CYS A 131 -7.48 -8.67 10.92
C CYS A 131 -7.77 -7.22 11.32
N GLU A 132 -8.49 -7.05 12.41
CA GLU A 132 -8.92 -5.72 12.88
C GLU A 132 -7.73 -4.79 13.12
N GLY A 133 -7.84 -3.55 12.62
CA GLY A 133 -6.85 -2.49 12.81
C GLY A 133 -5.66 -2.52 11.86
N ILE A 134 -5.45 -3.60 11.10
CA ILE A 134 -4.35 -3.71 10.14
C ILE A 134 -4.76 -4.54 8.92
N ARG A 135 -4.43 -4.07 7.72
CA ARG A 135 -4.76 -4.76 6.47
C ARG A 135 -3.52 -5.26 5.71
N LYS A 136 -2.44 -4.50 5.76
CA LYS A 136 -1.19 -4.85 5.06
C LYS A 136 0.02 -4.17 5.68
N THR A 137 1.17 -4.79 5.45
CA THR A 137 2.48 -4.27 5.84
C THR A 137 3.48 -4.48 4.71
N MET A 138 4.41 -3.55 4.57
CA MET A 138 5.49 -3.62 3.58
C MET A 138 6.79 -3.15 4.21
N LYS A 139 7.90 -3.78 3.82
CA LYS A 139 9.23 -3.39 4.30
C LYS A 139 9.95 -2.61 3.21
N TYR A 140 10.50 -1.44 3.57
CA TYR A 140 11.28 -0.58 2.69
C TYR A 140 12.62 -0.23 3.33
N GLU A 141 13.67 -0.27 2.54
CA GLU A 141 14.98 0.31 2.91
C GLU A 141 14.92 1.80 2.62
N ILE A 142 14.96 2.62 3.66
CA ILE A 142 14.93 4.09 3.57
C ILE A 142 16.32 4.61 3.91
N SER A 143 16.91 5.42 3.03
CA SER A 143 18.18 6.09 3.25
C SER A 143 18.00 7.36 4.11
N ALA A 144 19.08 7.89 4.62
CA ALA A 144 19.04 9.20 5.27
C ALA A 144 18.55 10.27 4.29
N GLY A 145 17.73 11.21 4.76
CA GLY A 145 17.20 12.30 3.95
C GLY A 145 15.68 12.28 3.80
N PRO A 146 15.14 13.25 3.04
CA PRO A 146 13.70 13.38 2.86
C PRO A 146 13.14 12.27 1.97
N PHE A 147 11.87 11.92 2.21
CA PHE A 147 11.12 11.02 1.36
C PHE A 147 9.63 11.35 1.38
N VAL A 148 8.89 10.83 0.42
CA VAL A 148 7.44 10.98 0.31
C VAL A 148 6.80 9.61 0.35
N LEU A 149 5.73 9.49 1.13
CA LEU A 149 4.83 8.35 1.14
C LEU A 149 3.60 8.73 0.32
N GLU A 150 3.36 8.04 -0.77
CA GLU A 150 2.17 8.19 -1.58
C GLU A 150 1.21 7.02 -1.35
N ILE A 151 -0.07 7.32 -1.22
CA ILE A 151 -1.16 6.36 -1.09
C ILE A 151 -2.09 6.54 -2.28
N SER A 152 -2.48 5.44 -2.92
CA SER A 152 -3.44 5.47 -4.02
C SER A 152 -4.39 4.26 -3.97
N GLY A 153 -5.53 4.36 -4.65
CA GLY A 153 -6.50 3.29 -4.74
C GLY A 153 -7.18 2.91 -3.42
N ALA A 154 -7.18 3.79 -2.42
CA ALA A 154 -7.92 3.61 -1.18
C ALA A 154 -9.42 3.71 -1.42
N ARG A 155 -10.22 2.93 -0.68
CA ARG A 155 -11.70 3.01 -0.75
C ARG A 155 -12.28 4.08 0.16
N ASP A 156 -11.55 4.45 1.21
CA ASP A 156 -11.96 5.39 2.22
C ASP A 156 -11.24 6.73 2.05
N LYS A 157 -11.89 7.82 2.49
CA LYS A 157 -11.34 9.19 2.47
C LYS A 157 -10.25 9.43 3.51
N ALA A 158 -9.94 8.45 4.34
CA ALA A 158 -8.84 8.49 5.30
C ALA A 158 -8.42 7.07 5.65
N LEU A 159 -7.16 6.90 5.99
CA LEU A 159 -6.64 5.64 6.52
C LEU A 159 -5.55 5.91 7.57
N SER A 160 -5.34 4.93 8.44
CA SER A 160 -4.19 4.97 9.35
C SER A 160 -2.96 4.37 8.69
N VAL A 161 -1.83 5.02 8.94
CA VAL A 161 -0.50 4.60 8.49
C VAL A 161 0.42 4.56 9.69
N ALA A 162 1.25 3.54 9.79
CA ALA A 162 2.37 3.45 10.72
C ALA A 162 3.67 3.21 9.94
N ILE A 163 4.74 3.90 10.31
CA ILE A 163 6.08 3.75 9.74
C ILE A 163 7.02 3.51 10.91
N LEU A 164 7.41 2.27 11.11
CA LEU A 164 8.23 1.87 12.27
C LEU A 164 9.52 1.19 11.79
N PRO A 165 10.66 1.35 12.51
CA PRO A 165 11.84 0.53 12.23
C PRO A 165 11.47 -0.96 12.26
N SER A 166 11.91 -1.73 11.25
CA SER A 166 11.67 -3.17 11.20
C SER A 166 12.48 -3.89 12.28
N GLU A 167 11.88 -4.88 12.88
CA GLU A 167 12.53 -5.88 13.71
C GLU A 167 12.94 -7.09 12.89
#